data_ad1b5555835bb6580606b094beca0f4d
#
_entry.id   ad1b5555835bb6580606b094beca0f4d
#
_cell.length_a   1.000
_cell.length_b   1.000
_cell.length_c   1.000
_cell.angle_alpha   90.00
_cell.angle_beta   90.00
_cell.angle_gamma   90.00
#
_symmetry.space_group_name_H-M   'P 1'
#
loop_
_entity.id
_entity.type
_entity.pdbx_description
1 polymer ?
#
loop_
_entity_poly.entity_id
_entity_poly.type
_entity_poly.pdbx_seq_one_letter_code
_entity_poly.pdbx_strand_id
1 'polypeptide(L)'
;MRHFLNALSFAVVLLPATLCAAQIQGKVIRVLDGDTIEVLQEQQPVRVRLLNIDAPEKKQPFGRWSTNQLKALLAGQSVTVSYTQTDRYGRVLGRVITANGTEANRQQVLKGAAWVYDRYNTDNSLPALQREAQTQK
;
A
#
# COMPACT_ATOMS: atom_id res chain seq x y z
N MET A 1 -36.90 50.90 -3.42
CA MET A 1 -36.33 50.36 -3.13
C MET A 1 -36.14 49.21 -3.37
N ARG A 2 -35.42 48.83 -3.48
CA ARG A 2 -35.13 47.74 -3.84
C ARG A 2 -34.62 46.89 -3.24
N HIS A 3 -34.62 46.05 -3.04
CA HIS A 3 -34.25 45.15 -2.52
C HIS A 3 -33.84 44.19 -3.07
N PHE A 4 -33.03 43.82 -3.03
CA PHE A 4 -32.49 42.86 -3.48
C PHE A 4 -32.37 41.93 -2.89
N LEU A 5 -32.80 41.23 -2.73
CA LEU A 5 -32.79 40.23 -2.64
C LEU A 5 -32.07 39.44 -3.18
N ASN A 6 -31.16 39.34 -3.05
CA ASN A 6 -30.37 38.59 -3.28
C ASN A 6 -30.58 37.44 -2.93
N ALA A 7 -31.04 36.91 -3.40
CA ALA A 7 -30.99 35.65 -3.60
C ALA A 7 -29.66 35.11 -3.53
N LEU A 8 -29.25 34.83 -2.50
CA LEU A 8 -28.28 34.11 -2.31
C LEU A 8 -28.57 32.77 -2.65
N SER A 9 -28.52 32.49 -3.76
CA SER A 9 -28.40 31.26 -4.24
C SER A 9 -27.17 30.63 -3.74
N PHE A 10 -27.28 29.94 -2.73
CA PHE A 10 -26.27 29.09 -2.35
C PHE A 10 -26.30 27.91 -3.23
N ALA A 11 -25.54 27.94 -4.19
CA ALA A 11 -25.15 26.74 -4.87
C ALA A 11 -24.52 25.86 -3.83
N VAL A 12 -25.25 24.96 -3.32
CA VAL A 12 -24.70 23.88 -2.56
C VAL A 12 -23.96 23.02 -3.56
N VAL A 13 -22.70 23.25 -3.68
CA VAL A 13 -21.85 22.37 -4.41
C VAL A 13 -21.69 21.13 -3.54
N LEU A 14 -22.49 20.16 -3.84
CA LEU A 14 -22.27 18.86 -3.31
C LEU A 14 -21.02 18.31 -4.01
N LEU A 15 -19.90 18.54 -3.41
CA LEU A 15 -18.71 17.85 -3.81
C LEU A 15 -18.95 16.36 -3.56
N PRO A 16 -18.80 15.53 -4.57
CA PRO A 16 -18.88 14.10 -4.33
C PRO A 16 -17.85 13.77 -3.25
N ALA A 17 -18.29 13.05 -2.26
CA ALA A 17 -17.38 12.52 -1.27
C ALA A 17 -16.40 11.62 -2.00
N THR A 18 -15.32 12.20 -2.48
CA THR A 18 -14.23 11.39 -2.97
C THR A 18 -13.64 10.73 -1.74
N LEU A 19 -13.68 9.41 -1.72
CA LEU A 19 -12.87 8.68 -0.79
C LEU A 19 -11.43 8.94 -1.17
N CYS A 20 -10.88 10.02 -0.64
CA CYS A 20 -9.46 10.27 -0.80
C CYS A 20 -8.74 9.22 0.00
N ALA A 21 -7.87 8.45 -0.64
CA ALA A 21 -6.96 7.58 0.05
C ALA A 21 -6.14 8.43 1.02
N ALA A 22 -6.06 8.02 2.26
CA ALA A 22 -5.16 8.64 3.21
C ALA A 22 -3.74 8.26 2.84
N GLN A 23 -2.78 9.09 3.23
CA GLN A 23 -1.38 8.83 2.97
C GLN A 23 -0.56 8.94 4.24
N ILE A 24 0.41 8.06 4.37
CA ILE A 24 1.43 8.12 5.38
C ILE A 24 2.77 8.30 4.66
N GLN A 25 3.59 9.23 5.12
CA GLN A 25 4.93 9.41 4.61
C GLN A 25 5.91 9.20 5.74
N GLY A 26 6.93 8.40 5.51
CA GLY A 26 7.93 8.16 6.53
C GLY A 26 8.97 7.16 6.10
N LYS A 27 9.90 6.92 7.00
CA LYS A 27 10.99 5.99 6.77
C LYS A 27 10.58 4.59 7.18
N VAL A 28 10.94 3.61 6.37
CA VAL A 28 10.76 2.19 6.74
C VAL A 28 11.81 1.86 7.79
N ILE A 29 11.35 1.54 8.99
CA ILE A 29 12.25 1.25 10.12
C ILE A 29 12.37 -0.24 10.38
N ARG A 30 11.49 -1.04 9.79
CA ARG A 30 11.51 -2.48 10.00
C ARG A 30 10.77 -3.19 8.89
N VAL A 31 11.30 -4.34 8.47
CA VAL A 31 10.62 -5.26 7.55
C VAL A 31 10.40 -6.55 8.33
N LEU A 32 9.14 -6.91 8.52
CA LEU A 32 8.79 -8.08 9.33
C LEU A 32 8.69 -9.35 8.49
N ASP A 33 8.05 -9.25 7.33
CA ASP A 33 7.81 -10.36 6.40
C ASP A 33 7.91 -9.82 5.00
N GLY A 34 7.70 -10.67 4.02
CA GLY A 34 7.68 -10.27 2.61
C GLY A 34 6.49 -9.39 2.22
N ASP A 35 5.55 -9.15 3.14
CA ASP A 35 4.36 -8.33 2.90
C ASP A 35 4.03 -7.38 4.06
N THR A 36 4.90 -7.24 5.05
CA THR A 36 4.61 -6.41 6.24
C THR A 36 5.82 -5.60 6.65
N ILE A 37 5.61 -4.31 6.86
CA ILE A 37 6.66 -3.38 7.25
C ILE A 37 6.18 -2.49 8.39
N GLU A 38 7.12 -1.77 9.01
CA GLU A 38 6.81 -0.66 9.90
C GLU A 38 7.41 0.61 9.34
N VAL A 39 6.59 1.65 9.29
CA VAL A 39 6.96 2.99 8.81
C VAL A 39 6.86 3.96 9.96
N LEU A 40 7.86 4.80 10.11
CA LEU A 40 7.86 5.80 11.17
C LEU A 40 7.14 7.05 10.68
N GLN A 41 5.97 7.31 11.25
CA GLN A 41 5.19 8.50 10.97
C GLN A 41 5.27 9.41 12.20
N GLU A 42 5.97 10.53 12.08
CA GLU A 42 6.07 11.50 13.17
C GLU A 42 6.42 10.87 14.52
N GLN A 43 7.42 10.05 14.59
CA GLN A 43 7.88 9.38 15.81
C GLN A 43 7.00 8.22 16.27
N GLN A 44 5.95 7.88 15.51
CA GLN A 44 5.12 6.72 15.82
C GLN A 44 5.32 5.63 14.78
N PRO A 45 5.64 4.41 15.18
CA PRO A 45 5.72 3.30 14.23
C PRO A 45 4.31 2.89 13.81
N VAL A 46 4.11 2.78 12.51
CA VAL A 46 2.84 2.33 11.93
C VAL A 46 3.11 1.04 11.19
N ARG A 47 2.36 -0.01 11.53
CA ARG A 47 2.49 -1.28 10.85
C ARG A 47 1.66 -1.28 9.57
N VAL A 48 2.30 -1.62 8.47
CA VAL A 48 1.68 -1.62 7.14
C VAL A 48 1.73 -3.03 6.57
N ARG A 49 0.55 -3.55 6.22
CA ARG A 49 0.41 -4.79 5.48
C ARG A 49 0.26 -4.40 4.02
N LEU A 50 1.12 -4.92 3.15
CA LEU A 50 1.06 -4.59 1.74
C LEU A 50 -0.23 -5.14 1.14
N LEU A 51 -1.00 -4.25 0.53
CA LEU A 51 -2.33 -4.56 0.00
C LEU A 51 -2.23 -5.51 -1.20
N ASN A 52 -3.21 -6.40 -1.34
CA ASN A 52 -3.41 -7.27 -2.51
C ASN A 52 -2.43 -8.42 -2.66
N ILE A 53 -1.44 -8.53 -1.83
CA ILE A 53 -0.44 -9.59 -1.94
C ILE A 53 -0.33 -10.38 -0.65
N ASP A 54 0.23 -11.57 -0.77
CA ASP A 54 0.50 -12.43 0.37
C ASP A 54 1.87 -13.07 0.18
N ALA A 55 2.65 -13.14 1.21
CA ALA A 55 3.98 -13.70 1.18
C ALA A 55 4.11 -14.81 2.21
N PRO A 56 5.03 -15.76 2.00
CA PRO A 56 5.26 -16.78 3.02
C PRO A 56 5.80 -16.13 4.29
N GLU A 57 5.34 -16.61 5.43
CA GLU A 57 5.83 -16.14 6.71
C GLU A 57 7.32 -16.50 6.84
N LYS A 58 8.03 -15.75 7.67
CA LYS A 58 9.47 -15.89 7.83
C LYS A 58 9.94 -17.31 8.08
N LYS A 59 9.16 -18.08 8.80
CA LYS A 59 9.49 -19.47 9.16
C LYS A 59 9.11 -20.49 8.09
N GLN A 60 8.33 -20.08 7.09
CA GLN A 60 7.91 -20.96 6.01
C GLN A 60 9.00 -21.06 4.95
N PRO A 61 8.99 -22.11 4.12
CA PRO A 61 9.90 -22.16 2.96
C PRO A 61 9.79 -20.89 2.13
N PHE A 62 10.91 -20.36 1.69
CA PHE A 62 11.02 -19.09 0.94
C PHE A 62 10.64 -17.85 1.74
N GLY A 63 10.20 -17.99 3.00
CA GLY A 63 9.80 -16.83 3.80
C GLY A 63 10.95 -15.87 4.05
N ARG A 64 12.13 -16.39 4.37
CA ARG A 64 13.32 -15.57 4.58
C ARG A 64 13.74 -14.87 3.29
N TRP A 65 13.68 -15.59 2.19
CA TRP A 65 14.02 -15.01 0.88
C TRP A 65 13.06 -13.88 0.51
N SER A 66 11.75 -14.11 0.69
CA SER A 66 10.73 -13.11 0.43
C SER A 66 10.94 -11.86 1.29
N THR A 67 11.21 -12.06 2.58
CA THR A 67 11.49 -10.95 3.50
C THR A 67 12.74 -10.18 3.05
N ASN A 68 13.78 -10.88 2.63
CA ASN A 68 15.02 -10.25 2.18
C ASN A 68 14.82 -9.46 0.89
N GLN A 69 13.94 -9.93 -0.02
CA GLN A 69 13.60 -9.18 -1.21
C GLN A 69 12.92 -7.85 -0.84
N LEU A 70 12.01 -7.87 0.12
CA LEU A 70 11.36 -6.65 0.56
C LEU A 70 12.33 -5.73 1.29
N LYS A 71 13.25 -6.28 2.08
CA LYS A 71 14.31 -5.47 2.72
C LYS A 71 15.18 -4.77 1.69
N ALA A 72 15.53 -5.47 0.61
CA ALA A 72 16.34 -4.88 -0.45
C ALA A 72 15.66 -3.68 -1.11
N LEU A 73 14.33 -3.72 -1.19
CA LEU A 73 13.56 -2.62 -1.78
C LEU A 73 13.37 -1.46 -0.81
N LEU A 74 13.10 -1.76 0.45
CA LEU A 74 12.49 -0.78 1.35
C LEU A 74 13.29 -0.43 2.59
N ALA A 75 14.23 -1.27 3.04
CA ALA A 75 14.87 -1.03 4.33
C ALA A 75 15.55 0.34 4.37
N GLY A 76 15.18 1.17 5.33
CA GLY A 76 15.74 2.50 5.49
C GLY A 76 15.28 3.53 4.47
N GLN A 77 14.38 3.14 3.55
CA GLN A 77 13.89 4.06 2.51
C GLN A 77 12.75 4.92 3.03
N SER A 78 12.66 6.14 2.49
CA SER A 78 11.49 6.97 2.70
C SER A 78 10.43 6.53 1.70
N VAL A 79 9.22 6.29 2.19
CA VAL A 79 8.12 5.80 1.36
C VAL A 79 6.87 6.62 1.57
N THR A 80 5.95 6.54 0.61
CA THR A 80 4.58 7.01 0.73
C THR A 80 3.68 5.78 0.74
N VAL A 81 2.83 5.68 1.74
CA VAL A 81 1.86 4.59 1.84
C VAL A 81 0.48 5.17 1.57
N SER A 82 -0.17 4.69 0.51
CA SER A 82 -1.53 5.09 0.17
C SER A 82 -2.48 4.00 0.66
N TYR A 83 -3.50 4.37 1.44
CA TYR A 83 -4.41 3.39 2.00
C TYR A 83 -5.82 3.97 2.18
N THR A 84 -6.82 3.09 2.20
CA THR A 84 -8.21 3.45 2.44
C THR A 84 -8.77 2.73 3.66
N GLN A 85 -8.08 1.74 4.19
CA GLN A 85 -8.59 0.94 5.29
C GLN A 85 -7.47 0.35 6.13
N THR A 86 -7.85 -0.05 7.34
CA THR A 86 -6.99 -0.80 8.24
C THR A 86 -7.64 -2.17 8.48
N ASP A 87 -6.84 -3.14 8.86
CA ASP A 87 -7.41 -4.44 9.19
C ASP A 87 -7.79 -4.51 10.69
N ARG A 88 -8.36 -5.65 11.08
CA ARG A 88 -8.83 -5.82 12.45
C ARG A 88 -7.70 -5.87 13.50
N TYR A 89 -6.44 -5.99 13.03
CA TYR A 89 -5.27 -5.98 13.91
C TYR A 89 -4.63 -4.59 13.99
N GLY A 90 -5.26 -3.59 13.40
CA GLY A 90 -4.75 -2.22 13.41
C GLY A 90 -3.66 -1.95 12.38
N ARG A 91 -3.41 -2.88 11.46
CA ARG A 91 -2.42 -2.64 10.40
C ARG A 91 -3.07 -1.85 9.27
N VAL A 92 -2.32 -0.91 8.73
CA VAL A 92 -2.73 -0.17 7.54
C VAL A 92 -2.59 -1.10 6.33
N LEU A 93 -3.63 -1.22 5.52
CA LEU A 93 -3.57 -1.99 4.28
C LEU A 93 -3.22 -1.04 3.16
N GLY A 94 -1.98 -1.07 2.72
CA GLY A 94 -1.47 0.00 1.87
C GLY A 94 -0.67 -0.41 0.65
N ARG A 95 -0.61 0.53 -0.29
CA ARG A 95 0.31 0.48 -1.42
C ARG A 95 1.52 1.30 -1.01
N VAL A 96 2.70 0.69 -1.08
CA VAL A 96 3.95 1.29 -0.61
C VAL A 96 4.77 1.71 -1.81
N ILE A 97 5.05 3.00 -1.91
CA ILE A 97 5.73 3.59 -3.06
C ILE A 97 6.99 4.30 -2.58
N THR A 98 8.11 3.96 -3.19
CA THR A 98 9.41 4.58 -2.87
C THR A 98 9.51 5.97 -3.47
N ALA A 99 10.54 6.72 -3.08
CA ALA A 99 10.76 8.08 -3.58
C ALA A 99 10.93 8.14 -5.11
N ASN A 100 11.43 7.06 -5.72
CA ASN A 100 11.61 7.01 -7.18
C ASN A 100 10.39 6.44 -7.91
N GLY A 101 9.27 6.24 -7.22
CA GLY A 101 8.03 5.80 -7.85
C GLY A 101 7.83 4.30 -7.94
N THR A 102 8.71 3.49 -7.37
CA THR A 102 8.57 2.04 -7.38
C THR A 102 7.53 1.60 -6.36
N GLU A 103 6.55 0.82 -6.78
CA GLU A 103 5.55 0.25 -5.88
C GLU A 103 6.02 -1.13 -5.39
N ALA A 104 6.26 -1.23 -4.10
CA ALA A 104 6.78 -2.48 -3.50
C ALA A 104 5.82 -3.65 -3.66
N ASN A 105 4.50 -3.40 -3.56
CA ASN A 105 3.49 -4.44 -3.75
C ASN A 105 3.68 -5.15 -5.10
N ARG A 106 3.85 -4.38 -6.16
CA ARG A 106 4.03 -4.92 -7.51
C ARG A 106 5.37 -5.63 -7.65
N GLN A 107 6.42 -5.05 -7.11
CA GLN A 107 7.77 -5.65 -7.21
C GLN A 107 7.86 -7.00 -6.53
N GLN A 108 7.22 -7.17 -5.38
CA GLN A 108 7.20 -8.45 -4.70
C GLN A 108 6.54 -9.54 -5.54
N VAL A 109 5.45 -9.21 -6.23
CA VAL A 109 4.79 -10.13 -7.14
C VAL A 109 5.67 -10.41 -8.36
N LEU A 110 6.23 -9.37 -8.96
CA LEU A 110 7.06 -9.49 -10.16
C LEU A 110 8.30 -10.36 -9.91
N LYS A 111 8.89 -10.25 -8.74
CA LYS A 111 10.06 -11.05 -8.36
C LYS A 111 9.72 -12.47 -7.92
N GLY A 112 8.45 -12.80 -7.81
CA GLY A 112 8.02 -14.09 -7.28
C GLY A 112 8.17 -14.21 -5.77
N ALA A 113 8.34 -13.08 -5.06
CA ALA A 113 8.52 -13.05 -3.62
C ALA A 113 7.18 -13.07 -2.86
N ALA A 114 6.10 -12.76 -3.55
CA ALA A 114 4.74 -12.81 -3.01
C ALA A 114 3.79 -13.20 -4.13
N TRP A 115 2.63 -13.69 -3.76
CA TRP A 115 1.57 -13.99 -4.74
C TRP A 115 0.40 -13.04 -4.54
N VAL A 116 -0.46 -12.95 -5.57
CA VAL A 116 -1.65 -12.12 -5.51
C VAL A 116 -2.65 -12.76 -4.55
N TYR A 117 -3.20 -11.95 -3.64
CA TYR A 117 -4.23 -12.41 -2.73
C TYR A 117 -5.57 -12.30 -3.46
N ASP A 118 -5.89 -13.30 -4.27
CA ASP A 118 -7.01 -13.25 -5.22
C ASP A 118 -8.34 -12.86 -4.60
N ARG A 119 -8.60 -13.36 -3.42
CA ARG A 119 -9.88 -13.16 -2.75
C ARG A 119 -10.16 -11.68 -2.45
N TYR A 120 -9.13 -10.90 -2.20
CA TYR A 120 -9.25 -9.49 -1.81
C TYR A 120 -8.56 -8.54 -2.76
N ASN A 121 -8.10 -9.05 -3.90
CA ASN A 121 -7.32 -8.23 -4.83
C ASN A 121 -8.18 -7.14 -5.47
N THR A 122 -7.69 -5.91 -5.41
CA THR A 122 -8.31 -4.74 -6.04
C THR A 122 -7.50 -4.19 -7.22
N ASP A 123 -6.36 -4.81 -7.55
CA ASP A 123 -5.51 -4.38 -8.64
C ASP A 123 -5.55 -5.40 -9.77
N ASN A 124 -6.28 -5.07 -10.83
CA ASN A 124 -6.49 -5.98 -11.95
C ASN A 124 -5.23 -6.29 -12.75
N SER A 125 -4.15 -5.53 -12.56
CA SER A 125 -2.89 -5.77 -13.27
C SER A 125 -1.99 -6.80 -12.57
N LEU A 126 -2.23 -7.09 -11.30
CA LEU A 126 -1.37 -8.00 -10.53
C LEU A 126 -1.38 -9.45 -11.03
N PRO A 127 -2.53 -10.04 -11.40
CA PRO A 127 -2.52 -11.41 -11.90
C PRO A 127 -1.63 -11.63 -13.11
N ALA A 128 -1.55 -10.66 -14.01
CA ALA A 128 -0.66 -10.76 -15.17
C ALA A 128 0.81 -10.72 -14.74
N LEU A 129 1.16 -9.89 -13.77
CA LEU A 129 2.53 -9.84 -13.22
C LEU A 129 2.89 -11.15 -12.55
N GLN A 130 1.95 -11.76 -11.85
CA GLN A 130 2.18 -13.05 -11.20
C GLN A 130 2.48 -14.13 -12.24
N ARG A 131 1.73 -14.17 -13.33
CA ARG A 131 1.99 -15.12 -14.42
C ARG A 131 3.36 -14.88 -15.04
N GLU A 132 3.73 -13.62 -15.22
CA GLU A 132 5.06 -13.27 -15.74
C GLU A 132 6.16 -13.78 -14.81
N ALA A 133 6.03 -13.59 -13.52
CA ALA A 133 6.99 -14.08 -12.53
C ALA A 133 7.13 -15.62 -12.58
N GLN A 134 6.01 -16.30 -12.77
CA GLN A 134 6.00 -17.77 -12.84
C GLN A 134 6.73 -18.31 -14.07
N THR A 135 6.85 -17.54 -15.12
CA THR A 135 7.56 -17.96 -16.33
C THR A 135 9.06 -17.72 -16.27
N GLN A 136 9.54 -16.97 -15.29
CA GLN A 136 10.94 -16.61 -15.18
C GLN A 136 11.66 -17.36 -14.07
N LYS A 137 11.47 -18.64 -14.03
CA LYS A 137 12.19 -19.42 -13.02
C LYS A 137 13.65 -19.56 -13.36
#